data_2df089ad7db9f40ba4e8e36899d77811
#
_entry.id   2df089ad7db9f40ba4e8e36899d77811
#
_cell.length_a   1.000
_cell.length_b   1.000
_cell.length_c   1.000
_cell.angle_alpha   90.00
_cell.angle_beta   90.00
_cell.angle_gamma   90.00
#
_symmetry.space_group_name_H-M   'P 1'
#
loop_
_entity.id
_entity.type
_entity.pdbx_description
1 polymer ?
#
loop_
_entity_poly.entity_id
_entity_poly.type
_entity_poly.pdbx_seq_one_letter_code
_entity_poly.pdbx_strand_id
1 'polypeptide(L)'
;MRLFVALTPPDEVIEALRAVTHELRECAPELRWTRAQQWHVTLTFLDEVGDDVVDQLARRLSRAAARHPPLALALGGGGRFGHRVLWTGVHGDRDSLRRLADSTTAAARRSRLAVERRPYRPHVTLARADGGVDMRPLVERLAPWQGPPWVATRLQLVRSRLGAAPGGSALHEPIAGWPLGSPSADHA
;
A
#
# COMPACT_ATOMS: atom_id res chain seq x y z
N MET A 1 -15.23 -6.61 -9.15
CA MET A 1 -14.32 -5.44 -9.03
C MET A 1 -13.00 -5.87 -8.43
N ARG A 2 -11.87 -5.42 -9.00
CA ARG A 2 -10.57 -5.68 -8.37
C ARG A 2 -10.31 -4.69 -7.24
N LEU A 3 -10.16 -5.20 -6.01
CA LEU A 3 -10.03 -4.40 -4.80
C LEU A 3 -8.77 -4.76 -3.99
N PHE A 4 -8.33 -3.82 -3.18
CA PHE A 4 -7.30 -4.04 -2.15
C PHE A 4 -7.53 -3.08 -0.96
N VAL A 5 -7.00 -3.45 0.19
CA VAL A 5 -7.03 -2.64 1.42
C VAL A 5 -5.67 -2.02 1.63
N ALA A 6 -5.60 -0.73 1.92
CA ALA A 6 -4.34 -0.01 2.02
C ALA A 6 -4.38 1.19 3.00
N LEU A 7 -3.16 1.67 3.31
CA LEU A 7 -2.90 2.99 3.88
C LEU A 7 -2.26 3.87 2.81
N THR A 8 -2.69 5.12 2.72
CA THR A 8 -2.12 6.10 1.79
C THR A 8 -1.18 7.04 2.53
N PRO A 9 0.09 7.16 2.11
CA PRO A 9 0.99 8.17 2.64
C PRO A 9 0.47 9.59 2.34
N PRO A 10 0.70 10.58 3.22
CA PRO A 10 0.32 11.96 3.00
C PRO A 10 1.21 12.64 1.94
N ASP A 11 0.79 13.81 1.46
CA ASP A 11 1.46 14.53 0.36
C ASP A 11 2.95 14.80 0.65
N GLU A 12 3.32 15.12 1.87
CA GLU A 12 4.73 15.34 2.26
C GLU A 12 5.60 14.09 2.01
N VAL A 13 5.09 12.91 2.37
CA VAL A 13 5.77 11.63 2.13
C VAL A 13 5.81 11.29 0.64
N ILE A 14 4.71 11.58 -0.07
CA ILE A 14 4.60 11.41 -1.52
C ILE A 14 5.64 12.28 -2.24
N GLU A 15 5.81 13.55 -1.85
CA GLU A 15 6.79 14.45 -2.46
C GLU A 15 8.24 14.00 -2.19
N ALA A 16 8.56 13.58 -0.98
CA ALA A 16 9.87 13.01 -0.65
C ALA A 16 10.16 11.76 -1.49
N LEU A 17 9.16 10.88 -1.66
CA LEU A 17 9.29 9.68 -2.48
C LEU A 17 9.41 10.01 -3.97
N ARG A 18 8.72 11.06 -4.44
CA ARG A 18 8.83 11.56 -5.81
C ARG A 18 10.25 12.04 -6.12
N ALA A 19 10.88 12.76 -5.21
CA ALA A 19 12.24 13.25 -5.37
C ALA A 19 13.24 12.10 -5.57
N VAL A 20 13.25 11.11 -4.67
CA VAL A 20 14.20 9.99 -4.79
C VAL A 20 13.89 9.10 -6.01
N THR A 21 12.63 8.89 -6.35
CA THR A 21 12.28 8.10 -7.54
C THR A 21 12.61 8.82 -8.84
N HIS A 22 12.64 10.15 -8.87
CA HIS A 22 13.09 10.92 -10.04
C HIS A 22 14.53 10.56 -10.40
N GLU A 23 15.44 10.63 -9.43
CA GLU A 23 16.84 10.26 -9.61
C GLU A 23 17.03 8.80 -10.07
N LEU A 24 16.26 7.88 -9.48
CA LEU A 24 16.33 6.47 -9.84
C LEU A 24 15.81 6.18 -11.26
N ARG A 25 14.83 6.94 -11.75
CA ARG A 25 14.30 6.83 -13.12
C ARG A 25 15.34 7.17 -14.17
N GLU A 26 16.19 8.14 -13.90
CA GLU A 26 17.30 8.49 -14.81
C GLU A 26 18.30 7.34 -14.96
N CYS A 27 18.46 6.52 -13.91
CA CYS A 27 19.37 5.37 -13.91
C CYS A 27 18.77 4.11 -14.56
N ALA A 28 17.43 3.97 -14.61
CA ALA A 28 16.73 2.81 -15.14
C ALA A 28 15.41 3.22 -15.82
N PRO A 29 15.49 3.94 -16.95
CA PRO A 29 14.32 4.42 -17.67
C PRO A 29 13.49 3.28 -18.28
N GLU A 30 14.07 2.10 -18.47
CA GLU A 30 13.41 0.91 -19.02
C GLU A 30 12.40 0.27 -18.06
N LEU A 31 12.44 0.62 -16.76
CA LEU A 31 11.46 0.13 -15.79
C LEU A 31 10.11 0.83 -15.95
N ARG A 32 9.05 0.09 -15.71
CA ARG A 32 7.70 0.65 -15.59
C ARG A 32 7.52 1.25 -14.19
N TRP A 33 7.86 2.52 -14.06
CA TRP A 33 7.75 3.25 -12.80
C TRP A 33 6.29 3.52 -12.45
N THR A 34 5.94 3.27 -11.20
CA THR A 34 4.62 3.63 -10.66
C THR A 34 4.51 5.15 -10.51
N ARG A 35 3.27 5.65 -10.53
CA ARG A 35 2.96 7.06 -10.31
C ARG A 35 2.61 7.31 -8.85
N ALA A 36 2.69 8.55 -8.42
CA ALA A 36 2.39 8.94 -7.04
C ALA A 36 1.00 8.46 -6.58
N GLN A 37 -0.01 8.51 -7.48
CA GLN A 37 -1.37 8.04 -7.22
C GLN A 37 -1.47 6.53 -6.99
N GLN A 38 -0.41 5.79 -7.28
CA GLN A 38 -0.33 4.33 -7.09
C GLN A 38 0.46 3.93 -5.84
N TRP A 39 1.00 4.91 -5.09
CA TRP A 39 1.81 4.64 -3.91
C TRP A 39 0.93 4.45 -2.68
N HIS A 40 0.83 3.18 -2.27
CA HIS A 40 0.06 2.74 -1.12
C HIS A 40 0.86 1.71 -0.33
N VAL A 41 0.66 1.68 0.97
CA VAL A 41 1.06 0.54 1.80
C VAL A 41 -0.09 -0.45 1.77
N THR A 42 -0.02 -1.45 0.88
CA THR A 42 -1.08 -2.46 0.75
C THR A 42 -1.05 -3.40 1.95
N LEU A 43 -2.20 -3.64 2.54
CA LEU A 43 -2.41 -4.55 3.67
C LEU A 43 -2.94 -5.91 3.20
N THR A 44 -3.92 -5.91 2.29
CA THR A 44 -4.57 -7.12 1.78
C THR A 44 -5.02 -6.92 0.34
N PHE A 45 -4.55 -7.77 -0.55
CA PHE A 45 -5.10 -7.89 -1.90
C PHE A 45 -6.34 -8.78 -1.86
N LEU A 46 -7.43 -8.33 -2.52
CA LEU A 46 -8.72 -9.01 -2.51
C LEU A 46 -9.06 -9.60 -3.88
N ASP A 47 -8.30 -9.19 -4.90
CA ASP A 47 -8.52 -9.53 -6.30
C ASP A 47 -9.97 -9.20 -6.77
N GLU A 48 -10.66 -10.09 -7.45
CA GLU A 48 -12.02 -9.86 -7.93
C GLU A 48 -13.05 -10.06 -6.79
N VAL A 49 -13.79 -8.99 -6.50
CA VAL A 49 -14.85 -8.95 -5.48
C VAL A 49 -16.20 -8.68 -6.16
N GLY A 50 -17.18 -9.53 -5.92
CA GLY A 50 -18.56 -9.33 -6.36
C GLY A 50 -19.21 -8.15 -5.63
N ASP A 51 -20.10 -7.45 -6.30
CA ASP A 51 -20.78 -6.27 -5.75
C ASP A 51 -21.63 -6.61 -4.53
N ASP A 52 -22.18 -7.83 -4.49
CA ASP A 52 -22.97 -8.38 -3.37
C ASP A 52 -22.16 -8.57 -2.08
N VAL A 53 -20.84 -8.67 -2.18
CA VAL A 53 -19.94 -8.89 -1.04
C VAL A 53 -19.37 -7.58 -0.48
N VAL A 54 -19.33 -6.51 -1.28
CA VAL A 54 -18.66 -5.24 -0.94
C VAL A 54 -19.18 -4.63 0.36
N ASP A 55 -20.50 -4.58 0.56
CA ASP A 55 -21.10 -4.00 1.76
C ASP A 55 -20.76 -4.81 3.03
N GLN A 56 -20.76 -6.11 2.93
CA GLN A 56 -20.39 -6.99 4.04
C GLN A 56 -18.89 -6.80 4.39
N LEU A 57 -18.05 -6.76 3.37
CA LEU A 57 -16.61 -6.49 3.52
C LEU A 57 -16.37 -5.13 4.19
N ALA A 58 -17.03 -4.07 3.69
CA ALA A 58 -16.92 -2.71 4.22
C ALA A 58 -17.25 -2.64 5.73
N ARG A 59 -18.36 -3.27 6.16
CA ARG A 59 -18.73 -3.36 7.58
C ARG A 59 -17.68 -4.10 8.42
N ARG A 60 -17.03 -5.13 7.87
CA ARG A 60 -15.96 -5.87 8.58
C ARG A 60 -14.66 -5.07 8.66
N LEU A 61 -14.32 -4.36 7.58
CA LEU A 61 -13.14 -3.48 7.55
C LEU A 61 -13.30 -2.28 8.50
N SER A 62 -14.48 -1.68 8.56
CA SER A 62 -14.80 -0.62 9.54
C SER A 62 -14.53 -1.08 10.98
N ARG A 63 -15.04 -2.26 11.34
CA ARG A 63 -14.79 -2.86 12.67
C ARG A 63 -13.33 -3.22 12.89
N ALA A 64 -12.61 -3.63 11.86
CA ALA A 64 -11.17 -3.87 11.95
C ALA A 64 -10.44 -2.55 12.22
N ALA A 65 -10.70 -1.50 11.45
CA ALA A 65 -10.08 -0.18 11.62
C ALA A 65 -10.29 0.39 13.03
N ALA A 66 -11.51 0.32 13.56
CA ALA A 66 -11.85 0.83 14.89
C ALA A 66 -11.07 0.17 16.06
N ARG A 67 -10.53 -1.03 15.86
CA ARG A 67 -9.76 -1.76 16.88
C ARG A 67 -8.26 -1.51 16.87
N HIS A 68 -7.75 -0.78 15.87
CA HIS A 68 -6.33 -0.49 15.73
C HIS A 68 -6.06 1.00 15.88
N PRO A 69 -5.12 1.41 16.74
CA PRO A 69 -4.77 2.82 16.88
C PRO A 69 -4.13 3.36 15.60
N PRO A 70 -4.05 4.69 15.41
CA PRO A 70 -3.18 5.30 14.41
C PRO A 70 -1.74 4.79 14.52
N LEU A 71 -1.03 4.71 13.41
CA LEU A 71 0.29 4.10 13.29
C LEU A 71 1.34 5.13 12.92
N ALA A 72 2.41 5.25 13.73
CA ALA A 72 3.57 6.04 13.38
C ALA A 72 4.45 5.26 12.39
N LEU A 73 4.56 5.72 11.16
CA LEU A 73 5.24 5.05 10.06
C LEU A 73 6.24 5.98 9.36
N ALA A 74 7.22 5.39 8.68
CA ALA A 74 8.11 6.07 7.74
C ALA A 74 8.43 5.12 6.58
N LEU A 75 8.68 5.67 5.38
CA LEU A 75 9.25 4.90 4.28
C LEU A 75 10.77 4.96 4.33
N GLY A 76 11.44 3.88 3.92
CA GLY A 76 12.89 3.89 3.87
C GLY A 76 13.50 2.60 3.36
N GLY A 77 14.72 2.73 2.88
CA GLY A 77 15.45 1.64 2.28
C GLY A 77 14.82 1.14 0.98
N GLY A 78 15.41 0.14 0.40
CA GLY A 78 14.95 -0.48 -0.83
C GLY A 78 14.95 -2.00 -0.76
N GLY A 79 14.18 -2.61 -1.63
CA GLY A 79 14.16 -4.05 -1.82
C GLY A 79 13.54 -4.42 -3.16
N ARG A 80 13.57 -5.71 -3.44
CA ARG A 80 13.01 -6.25 -4.67
C ARG A 80 12.30 -7.57 -4.44
N PHE A 81 11.29 -7.85 -5.24
CA PHE A 81 10.70 -9.19 -5.33
C PHE A 81 11.16 -9.84 -6.64
N GLY A 82 12.10 -10.76 -6.52
CA GLY A 82 12.76 -11.36 -7.68
C GLY A 82 13.41 -10.29 -8.58
N HIS A 83 13.16 -10.38 -9.90
CA HIS A 83 13.59 -9.43 -10.90
C HIS A 83 12.42 -8.59 -11.46
N ARG A 84 11.28 -8.53 -10.74
CA ARG A 84 10.03 -7.98 -11.27
C ARG A 84 9.51 -6.75 -10.56
N VAL A 85 9.86 -6.55 -9.28
CA VAL A 85 9.30 -5.45 -8.48
C VAL A 85 10.40 -4.80 -7.65
N LEU A 86 10.57 -3.49 -7.83
CA LEU A 86 11.36 -2.62 -6.95
C LEU A 86 10.41 -1.95 -5.97
N TRP A 87 10.79 -1.88 -4.68
CA TRP A 87 9.97 -1.29 -3.64
C TRP A 87 10.82 -0.58 -2.58
N THR A 88 10.19 0.34 -1.84
CA THR A 88 10.72 0.89 -0.57
C THR A 88 9.99 0.28 0.61
N GLY A 89 10.71 0.07 1.71
CA GLY A 89 10.17 -0.54 2.92
C GLY A 89 9.37 0.43 3.79
N VAL A 90 8.67 -0.12 4.78
CA VAL A 90 7.94 0.63 5.80
C VAL A 90 8.55 0.34 7.16
N HIS A 91 8.83 1.39 7.93
CA HIS A 91 9.42 1.38 9.26
C HIS A 91 8.46 2.01 10.28
N GLY A 92 8.82 1.97 11.56
CA GLY A 92 7.99 2.48 12.65
C GLY A 92 7.19 1.38 13.33
N ASP A 93 5.90 1.58 13.54
CA ASP A 93 4.99 0.66 14.25
C ASP A 93 4.69 -0.64 13.46
N ARG A 94 5.74 -1.35 13.04
CA ARG A 94 5.64 -2.52 12.15
C ARG A 94 4.80 -3.66 12.72
N ASP A 95 4.87 -3.91 14.03
CA ASP A 95 4.08 -4.97 14.66
C ASP A 95 2.59 -4.63 14.68
N SER A 96 2.25 -3.37 14.95
CA SER A 96 0.87 -2.88 14.88
C SER A 96 0.36 -2.87 13.43
N LEU A 97 1.20 -2.49 12.47
CA LEU A 97 0.90 -2.57 11.04
C LEU A 97 0.62 -4.02 10.59
N ARG A 98 1.41 -4.98 11.07
CA ARG A 98 1.18 -6.41 10.82
C ARG A 98 -0.16 -6.87 11.39
N ARG A 99 -0.46 -6.52 12.65
CA ARG A 99 -1.75 -6.85 13.29
C ARG A 99 -2.94 -6.24 12.52
N LEU A 100 -2.79 -5.03 11.99
CA LEU A 100 -3.81 -4.42 11.13
C LEU A 100 -3.98 -5.20 9.82
N ALA A 101 -2.89 -5.59 9.16
CA ALA A 101 -2.93 -6.41 7.95
C ALA A 101 -3.58 -7.79 8.21
N ASP A 102 -3.26 -8.43 9.33
CA ASP A 102 -3.89 -9.70 9.73
C ASP A 102 -5.40 -9.52 9.96
N SER A 103 -5.81 -8.41 10.57
CA SER A 103 -7.24 -8.09 10.80
C SER A 103 -8.00 -7.84 9.50
N THR A 104 -7.39 -7.14 8.54
CA THR A 104 -8.00 -6.92 7.21
C THR A 104 -8.08 -8.20 6.40
N THR A 105 -7.05 -9.05 6.48
CA THR A 105 -7.03 -10.41 5.89
C THR A 105 -8.12 -11.30 6.50
N ALA A 106 -8.30 -11.26 7.82
CA ALA A 106 -9.36 -12.00 8.50
C ALA A 106 -10.76 -11.48 8.10
N ALA A 107 -10.93 -10.17 7.92
CA ALA A 107 -12.17 -9.57 7.43
C ALA A 107 -12.52 -10.08 6.02
N ALA A 108 -11.55 -10.14 5.12
CA ALA A 108 -11.70 -10.67 3.77
C ALA A 108 -12.10 -12.17 3.78
N ARG A 109 -11.39 -12.99 4.52
CA ARG A 109 -11.70 -14.43 4.64
C ARG A 109 -13.10 -14.68 5.20
N ARG A 110 -13.52 -13.91 6.21
CA ARG A 110 -14.91 -14.00 6.76
C ARG A 110 -15.96 -13.51 5.77
N SER A 111 -15.56 -12.73 4.76
CA SER A 111 -16.40 -12.35 3.62
C SER A 111 -16.32 -13.37 2.46
N ARG A 112 -15.72 -14.54 2.71
CA ARG A 112 -15.53 -15.63 1.74
C ARG A 112 -14.68 -15.26 0.52
N LEU A 113 -13.82 -14.24 0.67
CA LEU A 113 -12.88 -13.85 -0.36
C LEU A 113 -11.59 -14.66 -0.25
N ALA A 114 -11.06 -15.05 -1.40
CA ALA A 114 -9.72 -15.63 -1.49
C ALA A 114 -8.68 -14.56 -1.19
N VAL A 115 -7.75 -14.86 -0.30
CA VAL A 115 -6.61 -13.99 0.01
C VAL A 115 -5.32 -14.76 -0.04
N GLU A 116 -4.29 -14.13 -0.56
CA GLU A 116 -2.99 -14.73 -0.74
C GLU A 116 -2.38 -15.16 0.61
N ARG A 117 -1.74 -16.34 0.64
CA ARG A 117 -1.09 -16.90 1.83
C ARG A 117 0.41 -16.62 1.83
N ARG A 118 0.81 -15.36 1.63
CA ARG A 118 2.22 -14.97 1.73
C ARG A 118 2.51 -14.24 3.03
N PRO A 119 3.73 -14.36 3.58
CA PRO A 119 4.15 -13.52 4.69
C PRO A 119 4.00 -12.04 4.33
N TYR A 120 3.35 -11.27 5.20
CA TYR A 120 3.16 -9.85 5.00
C TYR A 120 4.50 -9.12 5.04
N ARG A 121 4.82 -8.39 3.98
CA ARG A 121 5.98 -7.50 3.87
C ARG A 121 5.50 -6.09 3.54
N PRO A 122 5.48 -5.17 4.51
CA PRO A 122 5.03 -3.81 4.28
C PRO A 122 6.00 -3.06 3.36
N HIS A 123 5.47 -2.55 2.24
CA HIS A 123 6.26 -1.86 1.22
C HIS A 123 5.37 -0.95 0.36
N VAL A 124 6.01 -0.03 -0.35
CA VAL A 124 5.42 0.72 -1.46
C VAL A 124 6.14 0.32 -2.74
N THR A 125 5.41 -0.14 -3.74
CA THR A 125 5.97 -0.50 -5.06
C THR A 125 6.36 0.77 -5.82
N LEU A 126 7.60 0.82 -6.29
CA LEU A 126 8.16 1.96 -7.04
C LEU A 126 8.24 1.70 -8.54
N ALA A 127 8.59 0.47 -8.93
CA ALA A 127 8.70 0.10 -10.34
C ALA A 127 8.44 -1.39 -10.55
N ARG A 128 8.11 -1.73 -11.79
CA ARG A 128 7.94 -3.11 -12.25
C ARG A 128 8.75 -3.35 -13.51
N ALA A 129 9.22 -4.58 -13.67
CA ALA A 129 9.86 -5.06 -14.90
C ALA A 129 9.22 -6.36 -15.38
N ASP A 130 9.29 -6.60 -16.67
CA ASP A 130 8.86 -7.88 -17.25
C ASP A 130 9.95 -8.97 -17.16
N GLY A 131 11.13 -8.62 -16.63
CA GLY A 131 12.31 -9.46 -16.44
C GLY A 131 13.56 -8.83 -17.09
N GLY A 132 14.72 -9.39 -16.79
CA GLY A 132 16.00 -9.01 -17.44
C GLY A 132 16.70 -7.77 -16.88
N VAL A 133 16.05 -6.97 -16.04
CA VAL A 133 16.67 -5.78 -15.42
C VAL A 133 17.26 -6.15 -14.05
N ASP A 134 18.53 -5.82 -13.84
CA ASP A 134 19.17 -5.95 -12.53
C ASP A 134 18.78 -4.77 -11.62
N MET A 135 17.94 -5.04 -10.65
CA MET A 135 17.48 -4.02 -9.69
C MET A 135 18.42 -3.83 -8.47
N ARG A 136 19.50 -4.62 -8.35
CA ARG A 136 20.41 -4.51 -7.20
C ARG A 136 21.04 -3.12 -7.05
N PRO A 137 21.52 -2.46 -8.11
CA PRO A 137 22.06 -1.11 -7.97
C PRO A 137 21.03 -0.08 -7.50
N LEU A 138 19.75 -0.25 -7.87
CA LEU A 138 18.67 0.63 -7.41
C LEU A 138 18.33 0.38 -5.93
N VAL A 139 18.37 -0.88 -5.49
CA VAL A 139 18.20 -1.23 -4.07
C VAL A 139 19.33 -0.62 -3.23
N GLU A 140 20.58 -0.71 -3.70
CA GLU A 140 21.73 -0.11 -3.03
C GLU A 140 21.61 1.43 -2.93
N ARG A 141 21.15 2.10 -3.98
CA ARG A 141 20.90 3.55 -3.96
C ARG A 141 19.76 3.95 -3.00
N LEU A 142 18.75 3.11 -2.87
CA LEU A 142 17.65 3.32 -1.91
C LEU A 142 18.05 2.99 -0.46
N ALA A 143 19.07 2.20 -0.22
CA ALA A 143 19.42 1.72 1.10
C ALA A 143 19.59 2.84 2.17
N PRO A 144 20.27 3.97 1.88
CA PRO A 144 20.40 5.07 2.84
C PRO A 144 19.19 6.01 2.89
N TRP A 145 18.23 5.90 1.94
CA TRP A 145 17.10 6.82 1.88
C TRP A 145 16.10 6.57 3.00
N GLN A 146 15.65 7.66 3.62
CA GLN A 146 14.59 7.68 4.61
C GLN A 146 13.65 8.85 4.31
N GLY A 147 12.37 8.55 4.20
CA GLY A 147 11.32 9.56 4.05
C GLY A 147 10.91 10.16 5.40
N PRO A 148 10.16 11.26 5.38
CA PRO A 148 9.63 11.86 6.60
C PRO A 148 8.67 10.88 7.31
N PRO A 149 8.65 10.88 8.66
CA PRO A 149 7.69 10.10 9.41
C PRO A 149 6.28 10.70 9.27
N TRP A 150 5.26 9.83 9.33
CA TRP A 150 3.86 10.27 9.37
C TRP A 150 3.03 9.38 10.29
N VAL A 151 1.84 9.84 10.63
CA VAL A 151 0.86 9.03 11.35
C VAL A 151 -0.23 8.59 10.37
N ALA A 152 -0.33 7.29 10.13
CA ALA A 152 -1.42 6.72 9.34
C ALA A 152 -2.68 6.66 10.22
N THR A 153 -3.71 7.42 9.84
CA THR A 153 -4.94 7.59 10.62
C THR A 153 -6.15 6.96 9.96
N ARG A 154 -6.01 6.44 8.72
CA ARG A 154 -7.16 6.00 7.92
C ARG A 154 -6.86 4.74 7.14
N LEU A 155 -7.75 3.75 7.29
CA LEU A 155 -7.80 2.55 6.45
C LEU A 155 -8.65 2.84 5.22
N GLN A 156 -8.22 2.37 4.05
CA GLN A 156 -8.96 2.57 2.79
C GLN A 156 -9.21 1.25 2.07
N LEU A 157 -10.37 1.14 1.46
CA LEU A 157 -10.71 0.15 0.44
C LEU A 157 -10.56 0.82 -0.92
N VAL A 158 -9.69 0.27 -1.76
CA VAL A 158 -9.28 0.88 -3.04
C VAL A 158 -9.66 -0.03 -4.19
N ARG A 159 -10.30 0.54 -5.22
CA ARG A 159 -10.56 -0.12 -6.49
C ARG A 159 -9.38 0.08 -7.43
N SER A 160 -8.93 -1.01 -8.07
CA SER A 160 -7.89 -0.98 -9.09
C SER A 160 -8.51 -1.28 -10.46
N ARG A 161 -8.44 -0.33 -11.37
CA ARG A 161 -8.82 -0.51 -12.78
C ARG A 161 -7.57 -0.61 -13.64
N LEU A 162 -7.28 -1.81 -14.12
CA LEU A 162 -6.12 -2.07 -14.97
C LEU A 162 -6.28 -1.36 -16.31
N GLY A 163 -5.19 -0.78 -16.82
CA GLY A 163 -5.19 -0.09 -18.11
C GLY A 163 -5.97 1.23 -18.17
N ALA A 164 -6.60 1.66 -17.08
CA ALA A 164 -7.47 2.83 -17.07
C ALA A 164 -6.76 4.17 -16.87
N ALA A 165 -5.48 4.15 -16.51
CA ALA A 165 -4.67 5.36 -16.38
C ALA A 165 -3.80 5.59 -17.61
N PRO A 166 -3.33 6.84 -17.89
CA PRO A 166 -2.46 7.14 -19.01
C PRO A 166 -1.24 6.21 -19.07
N GLY A 167 -0.88 5.75 -20.28
CA GLY A 167 0.19 4.77 -20.50
C GLY A 167 -0.17 3.35 -20.11
N GLY A 168 -1.47 3.01 -20.00
CA GLY A 168 -1.95 1.66 -19.71
C GLY A 168 -1.69 1.20 -18.28
N SER A 169 -1.33 2.10 -17.37
CA SER A 169 -1.14 1.77 -15.95
C SER A 169 -2.47 1.61 -15.22
N ALA A 170 -2.45 1.02 -14.01
CA ALA A 170 -3.64 0.90 -13.19
C ALA A 170 -4.06 2.26 -12.61
N LEU A 171 -5.36 2.54 -12.61
CA LEU A 171 -5.98 3.62 -11.86
C LEU A 171 -6.46 3.08 -10.52
N HIS A 172 -6.04 3.74 -9.43
CA HIS A 172 -6.44 3.41 -8.07
C HIS A 172 -7.41 4.47 -7.53
N GLU A 173 -8.59 4.04 -7.11
CA GLU A 173 -9.65 4.90 -6.60
C GLU A 173 -10.10 4.42 -5.21
N PRO A 174 -9.93 5.23 -4.16
CA PRO A 174 -10.55 4.92 -2.86
C PRO A 174 -12.08 4.91 -3.00
N ILE A 175 -12.71 3.79 -2.66
CA ILE A 175 -14.18 3.65 -2.68
C ILE A 175 -14.81 3.70 -1.30
N ALA A 176 -14.03 3.46 -0.25
CA ALA A 176 -14.42 3.62 1.14
C ALA A 176 -13.20 3.83 2.04
N GLY A 177 -13.40 4.40 3.23
CA GLY A 177 -12.34 4.60 4.20
C GLY A 177 -12.86 4.84 5.61
N TRP A 178 -12.09 4.36 6.59
CA TRP A 178 -12.45 4.39 8.01
C TRP A 178 -11.29 4.91 8.84
N PRO A 179 -11.55 5.72 9.88
CA PRO A 179 -10.52 6.13 10.82
C PRO A 179 -9.97 4.91 11.57
N LEU A 180 -8.67 4.93 11.84
CA LEU A 180 -8.05 4.01 12.79
C LEU A 180 -8.36 4.48 14.22
N GLY A 181 -8.65 3.53 15.09
CA GLY A 181 -9.11 3.79 16.46
C GLY A 181 -10.60 4.07 16.53
N SER A 182 -11.16 3.93 17.73
CA SER A 182 -12.52 4.43 18.00
C SER A 182 -12.52 5.95 17.82
N PRO A 183 -13.56 6.54 17.22
CA PRO A 183 -13.72 7.99 17.31
C PRO A 183 -13.69 8.34 18.80
N SER A 184 -12.73 9.19 19.19
CA SER A 184 -12.78 9.81 20.51
C SER A 184 -14.18 10.39 20.66
N ALA A 185 -14.91 9.94 21.67
CA ALA A 185 -16.08 10.64 22.12
C ALA A 185 -15.57 11.99 22.64
N ASP A 186 -15.46 12.97 21.74
CA ASP A 186 -15.29 14.35 22.14
C ASP A 186 -16.54 14.70 22.93
N HIS A 187 -16.31 14.89 24.20
CA HIS A 187 -17.30 15.27 25.17
C HIS A 187 -17.87 16.62 24.75
N ALA A 188 -19.16 16.61 24.52
CA ALA A 188 -19.96 17.83 24.51
C ALA A 188 -19.95 18.48 25.88
#